data_70b610ab30d5aff5c5911bb1bfa777fe
#
_entry.id   70b610ab30d5aff5c5911bb1bfa777fe
#
_cell.length_a   1.000
_cell.length_b   1.000
_cell.length_c   1.000
_cell.angle_alpha   90.00
_cell.angle_beta   90.00
_cell.angle_gamma   90.00
#
_symmetry.space_group_name_H-M   'P 1'
#
loop_
_entity.id
_entity.type
_entity.pdbx_description
1 polymer ?
#
loop_
_entity_poly.entity_id
_entity_poly.type
_entity_poly.pdbx_seq_one_letter_code
_entity_poly.pdbx_strand_id
1 'polypeptide(L)'
;VPDLLYARELEPDNGPLLRKLGLGVVALNPDEVNFAQQLRTQSPGLSLPDCFALSCARRADHALVSGDMLLRNEAQARQCTVYGLLWILDQMEASGKVSTATLHEGLSRIWNHPRQRLTRAEVMRRLQGWSPAG
;
A
#
# COMPACT_ATOMS: atom_id res chain seq x y z
N VAL A 1 -4.71 0.51 8.85
CA VAL A 1 -5.41 1.45 7.96
C VAL A 1 -6.35 2.33 8.76
N PRO A 2 -6.61 3.57 8.30
CA PRO A 2 -7.62 4.43 8.94
C PRO A 2 -9.02 3.82 8.86
N ASP A 3 -9.82 4.00 9.91
CA ASP A 3 -11.17 3.48 9.99
C ASP A 3 -12.09 3.97 8.86
N LEU A 4 -11.95 5.24 8.49
CA LEU A 4 -12.75 5.82 7.41
C LEU A 4 -12.41 5.21 6.04
N LEU A 5 -11.14 4.91 5.79
CA LEU A 5 -10.71 4.18 4.60
C LEU A 5 -11.23 2.75 4.62
N TYR A 6 -11.10 2.08 5.76
CA TYR A 6 -11.56 0.71 5.92
C TYR A 6 -13.06 0.58 5.61
N ALA A 7 -13.88 1.43 6.22
CA ALA A 7 -15.32 1.38 6.03
C ALA A 7 -15.73 1.61 4.57
N ARG A 8 -15.00 2.46 3.88
CA ARG A 8 -15.37 2.86 2.51
C ARG A 8 -14.83 1.91 1.44
N GLU A 9 -13.61 1.44 1.61
CA GLU A 9 -12.88 0.70 0.56
C GLU A 9 -12.77 -0.80 0.83
N LEU A 10 -12.66 -1.21 2.09
CA LEU A 10 -12.34 -2.59 2.44
C LEU A 10 -13.50 -3.36 3.04
N GLU A 11 -14.28 -2.76 3.91
CA GLU A 11 -15.37 -3.46 4.59
C GLU A 11 -16.39 -4.08 3.63
N PRO A 12 -16.78 -3.42 2.52
CA PRO A 12 -17.70 -4.00 1.54
C PRO A 12 -17.13 -5.18 0.76
N ASP A 13 -15.84 -5.41 0.81
CA ASP A 13 -15.14 -6.44 0.04
C ASP A 13 -14.44 -7.43 0.98
N ASN A 14 -13.12 -7.48 0.96
CA ASN A 14 -12.33 -8.47 1.72
C ASN A 14 -11.85 -7.96 3.08
N GLY A 15 -12.29 -6.79 3.50
CA GLY A 15 -11.86 -6.18 4.77
C GLY A 15 -12.05 -7.07 5.99
N PRO A 16 -13.23 -7.74 6.17
CA PRO A 16 -13.41 -8.63 7.32
C PRO A 16 -12.42 -9.78 7.36
N LEU A 17 -12.06 -10.36 6.19
CA LEU A 17 -11.03 -11.38 6.11
C LEU A 17 -9.65 -10.81 6.48
N LEU A 18 -9.32 -9.64 5.97
CA LEU A 18 -8.05 -8.98 6.26
C LEU A 18 -7.90 -8.70 7.76
N ARG A 19 -8.98 -8.28 8.43
CA ARG A 19 -8.96 -8.08 9.88
C ARG A 19 -8.69 -9.38 10.63
N LYS A 20 -9.29 -10.48 10.21
CA LYS A 20 -9.00 -11.81 10.80
C LYS A 20 -7.54 -12.19 10.61
N LEU A 21 -6.92 -11.74 9.52
CA LEU A 21 -5.51 -12.00 9.24
C LEU A 21 -4.55 -11.01 9.92
N GLY A 22 -5.07 -10.08 10.70
CA GLY A 22 -4.26 -9.15 11.50
C GLY A 22 -4.23 -7.71 11.02
N LEU A 23 -5.03 -7.35 10.01
CA LEU A 23 -5.12 -5.95 9.59
C LEU A 23 -5.63 -5.09 10.74
N GLY A 24 -4.83 -4.10 11.15
CA GLY A 24 -5.21 -3.11 12.14
C GLY A 24 -6.04 -1.99 11.54
N VAL A 25 -7.10 -1.61 12.23
CA VAL A 25 -7.95 -0.47 11.86
C VAL A 25 -7.85 0.55 12.99
N VAL A 26 -7.45 1.78 12.65
CA VAL A 26 -7.22 2.83 13.65
C VAL A 26 -8.11 4.03 13.37
N ALA A 27 -8.58 4.66 14.44
CA ALA A 27 -9.36 5.90 14.33
C ALA A 27 -8.43 7.09 14.11
N LEU A 28 -8.84 8.00 13.22
CA LEU A 28 -8.19 9.29 13.06
C LEU A 28 -8.76 10.27 14.11
N ASN A 29 -7.88 11.07 14.70
CA ASN A 29 -8.32 12.14 15.59
C ASN A 29 -8.83 13.34 14.77
N PRO A 30 -9.48 14.35 15.41
CA PRO A 30 -10.02 15.51 14.70
C PRO A 30 -8.97 16.27 13.88
N ASP A 31 -7.76 16.42 14.38
CA ASP A 31 -6.69 17.12 13.65
C ASP A 31 -6.28 16.35 12.40
N GLU A 32 -6.22 15.03 12.49
CA GLU A 32 -5.90 14.16 11.35
C GLU A 32 -7.00 14.21 10.29
N VAL A 33 -8.26 14.24 10.71
CA VAL A 33 -9.40 14.39 9.77
C VAL A 33 -9.35 15.77 9.10
N ASN A 34 -9.09 16.82 9.85
CA ASN A 34 -8.96 18.17 9.30
C ASN A 34 -7.81 18.26 8.29
N PHE A 35 -6.67 17.66 8.60
CA PHE A 35 -5.56 17.61 7.66
C PHE A 35 -5.96 16.92 6.34
N ALA A 36 -6.66 15.79 6.43
CA ALA A 36 -7.11 15.04 5.27
C ALA A 36 -8.07 15.88 4.41
N GLN A 37 -8.99 16.60 5.03
CA GLN A 37 -9.94 17.48 4.33
C GLN A 37 -9.23 18.62 3.63
N GLN A 38 -8.26 19.25 4.29
CA GLN A 38 -7.46 20.31 3.69
C GLN A 38 -6.63 19.78 2.51
N LEU A 39 -6.04 18.63 2.66
CA LEU A 39 -5.27 18.00 1.59
C LEU A 39 -6.16 17.70 0.38
N ARG A 40 -7.38 17.22 0.60
CA ARG A 40 -8.35 16.96 -0.47
C ARG A 40 -8.69 18.25 -1.23
N THR A 41 -8.79 19.36 -0.53
CA THR A 41 -9.05 20.67 -1.15
C THR A 41 -7.85 21.16 -1.96
N GLN A 42 -6.64 21.01 -1.42
CA GLN A 42 -5.40 21.47 -2.06
C GLN A 42 -4.99 20.59 -3.24
N SER A 43 -5.28 19.30 -3.15
CA SER A 43 -4.89 18.30 -4.15
C SER A 43 -6.13 17.52 -4.61
N PRO A 44 -6.99 18.12 -5.44
CA PRO A 44 -8.27 17.51 -5.81
C PRO A 44 -8.11 16.22 -6.65
N GLY A 45 -6.93 15.93 -7.15
CA GLY A 45 -6.63 14.66 -7.81
C GLY A 45 -6.54 13.46 -6.87
N LEU A 46 -6.39 13.70 -5.55
CA LEU A 46 -6.42 12.65 -4.55
C LEU A 46 -7.85 12.33 -4.14
N SER A 47 -8.16 11.05 -3.95
CA SER A 47 -9.43 10.66 -3.33
C SER A 47 -9.42 10.98 -1.84
N LEU A 48 -10.60 11.06 -1.23
CA LEU A 48 -10.68 11.26 0.21
C LEU A 48 -10.06 10.10 1.01
N PRO A 49 -10.26 8.82 0.64
CA PRO A 49 -9.54 7.72 1.28
C PRO A 49 -8.01 7.84 1.20
N ASP A 50 -7.48 8.30 0.07
CA ASP A 50 -6.03 8.57 -0.05
C ASP A 50 -5.56 9.63 0.94
N CYS A 51 -6.36 10.68 1.12
CA CYS A 51 -6.07 11.73 2.09
C CYS A 51 -6.09 11.21 3.52
N PHE A 52 -7.01 10.31 3.87
CA PHE A 52 -7.03 9.65 5.16
C PHE A 52 -5.78 8.78 5.36
N ALA A 53 -5.39 8.03 4.33
CA ALA A 53 -4.20 7.19 4.39
C ALA A 53 -2.94 8.03 4.65
N LEU A 54 -2.78 9.12 3.92
CA LEU A 54 -1.63 10.02 4.10
C LEU A 54 -1.63 10.66 5.50
N SER A 55 -2.79 11.11 5.97
CA SER A 55 -2.92 11.69 7.30
C SER A 55 -2.47 10.69 8.38
N CYS A 56 -2.90 9.45 8.27
CA CYS A 56 -2.50 8.37 9.19
C CYS A 56 -0.99 8.10 9.09
N ALA A 57 -0.44 8.09 7.88
CA ALA A 57 0.98 7.78 7.64
C ALA A 57 1.93 8.85 8.21
N ARG A 58 1.43 10.03 8.55
CA ARG A 58 2.22 11.09 9.19
C ARG A 58 2.51 10.81 10.66
N ARG A 59 1.86 9.84 11.27
CA ARG A 59 2.15 9.44 12.66
C ARG A 59 3.59 8.97 12.78
N ALA A 60 4.18 9.15 13.97
CA ALA A 60 5.52 8.65 14.24
C ALA A 60 5.59 7.13 13.98
N ASP A 61 6.69 6.69 13.40
CA ASP A 61 6.95 5.28 13.09
C ASP A 61 5.95 4.63 12.12
N HIS A 62 5.25 5.46 11.33
CA HIS A 62 4.37 5.00 10.29
C HIS A 62 4.98 5.24 8.91
N ALA A 63 4.53 4.47 7.93
CA ALA A 63 4.87 4.64 6.54
C ALA A 63 3.62 4.47 5.68
N LEU A 64 3.61 5.11 4.51
CA LEU A 64 2.56 4.93 3.52
C LEU A 64 2.98 3.81 2.57
N VAL A 65 2.06 2.92 2.28
CA VAL A 65 2.23 1.94 1.20
C VAL A 65 1.24 2.28 0.10
N SER A 66 1.72 2.66 -1.06
CA SER A 66 0.86 3.03 -2.19
C SER A 66 1.60 2.89 -3.51
N GLY A 67 0.85 2.49 -4.55
CA GLY A 67 1.31 2.52 -5.94
C GLY A 67 0.86 3.77 -6.69
N ASP A 68 0.03 4.61 -6.10
CA ASP A 68 -0.47 5.83 -6.74
C ASP A 68 0.60 6.91 -6.73
N MET A 69 0.99 7.39 -7.92
CA MET A 69 2.10 8.33 -8.07
C MET A 69 1.80 9.69 -7.42
N LEU A 70 0.59 10.19 -7.57
CA LEU A 70 0.22 11.49 -6.99
C LEU A 70 0.25 11.41 -5.46
N LEU A 71 -0.30 10.36 -4.88
CA LEU A 71 -0.28 10.15 -3.43
C LEU A 71 1.15 9.99 -2.91
N ARG A 72 1.98 9.23 -3.61
CA ARG A 72 3.39 9.05 -3.24
C ARG A 72 4.13 10.39 -3.26
N ASN A 73 3.94 11.20 -4.29
CA ASN A 73 4.59 12.50 -4.40
C ASN A 73 4.16 13.46 -3.29
N GLU A 74 2.87 13.47 -2.96
CA GLU A 74 2.34 14.28 -1.87
C GLU A 74 2.90 13.84 -0.51
N ALA A 75 3.02 12.54 -0.29
CA ALA A 75 3.59 12.00 0.92
C ALA A 75 5.09 12.34 1.05
N GLN A 76 5.84 12.18 -0.02
CA GLN A 76 7.28 12.49 -0.05
C GLN A 76 7.55 13.98 0.17
N ALA A 77 6.71 14.85 -0.41
CA ALA A 77 6.80 16.30 -0.19
C ALA A 77 6.61 16.68 1.28
N ARG A 78 5.92 15.84 2.05
CA ARG A 78 5.70 16.02 3.49
C ARG A 78 6.61 15.18 4.36
N GLN A 79 7.68 14.64 3.77
CA GLN A 79 8.69 13.83 4.47
C GLN A 79 8.12 12.54 5.08
N CYS A 80 7.03 12.02 4.53
CA CYS A 80 6.53 10.70 4.90
C CYS A 80 7.34 9.61 4.19
N THR A 81 7.63 8.54 4.91
CA THR A 81 8.24 7.35 4.30
C THR A 81 7.21 6.65 3.44
N VAL A 82 7.59 6.31 2.21
CA VAL A 82 6.69 5.68 1.23
C VAL A 82 7.31 4.40 0.69
N TYR A 83 6.53 3.34 0.68
CA TYR A 83 6.90 2.06 0.09
C TYR A 83 5.87 1.64 -0.95
N GLY A 84 6.28 0.77 -1.86
CA GLY A 84 5.40 0.19 -2.88
C GLY A 84 5.16 -1.30 -2.67
N LEU A 85 4.41 -1.90 -3.59
CA LEU A 85 4.06 -3.33 -3.53
C LEU A 85 5.30 -4.23 -3.56
N LEU A 86 6.28 -3.91 -4.39
CA LEU A 86 7.48 -4.74 -4.52
C LEU A 86 8.27 -4.79 -3.20
N TRP A 87 8.29 -3.69 -2.45
CA TRP A 87 8.90 -3.69 -1.13
C TRP A 87 8.20 -4.66 -0.18
N ILE A 88 6.86 -4.74 -0.22
CA ILE A 88 6.11 -5.69 0.60
C ILE A 88 6.51 -7.12 0.25
N LEU A 89 6.59 -7.44 -1.04
CA LEU A 89 6.99 -8.78 -1.48
C LEU A 89 8.42 -9.12 -1.03
N ASP A 90 9.33 -8.14 -1.09
CA ASP A 90 10.70 -8.31 -0.60
C ASP A 90 10.73 -8.58 0.92
N GLN A 91 9.87 -7.91 1.69
CA GLN A 91 9.76 -8.17 3.13
C GLN A 91 9.20 -9.56 3.41
N MET A 92 8.25 -10.02 2.61
CA MET A 92 7.71 -11.38 2.72
C MET A 92 8.80 -12.42 2.45
N GLU A 93 9.63 -12.21 1.44
CA GLU A 93 10.78 -13.08 1.17
C GLU A 93 11.75 -13.09 2.35
N ALA A 94 12.13 -11.92 2.83
CA ALA A 94 13.07 -11.78 3.94
C ALA A 94 12.57 -12.43 5.23
N SER A 95 11.26 -12.48 5.44
CA SER A 95 10.67 -13.10 6.64
C SER A 95 10.84 -14.63 6.67
N GLY A 96 11.07 -15.26 5.52
CA GLY A 96 11.14 -16.70 5.39
C GLY A 96 9.81 -17.44 5.56
N LYS A 97 8.70 -16.70 5.74
CA LYS A 97 7.36 -17.28 5.99
C LYS A 97 6.59 -17.57 4.72
N VAL A 98 7.03 -17.02 3.61
CA VAL A 98 6.39 -17.19 2.29
C VAL A 98 7.41 -17.78 1.34
N SER A 99 7.05 -18.86 0.67
CA SER A 99 7.95 -19.52 -0.28
C SER A 99 8.18 -18.65 -1.51
N THR A 100 9.36 -18.79 -2.12
CA THR A 100 9.67 -18.10 -3.36
C THR A 100 8.73 -18.53 -4.50
N ALA A 101 8.25 -19.78 -4.50
CA ALA A 101 7.26 -20.25 -5.45
C ALA A 101 5.94 -19.47 -5.33
N THR A 102 5.47 -19.24 -4.10
CA THR A 102 4.25 -18.44 -3.83
C THR A 102 4.44 -17.00 -4.25
N LEU A 103 5.59 -16.41 -3.95
CA LEU A 103 5.92 -15.03 -4.35
C LEU A 103 5.99 -14.90 -5.87
N HIS A 104 6.61 -15.86 -6.54
CA HIS A 104 6.70 -15.88 -8.00
C HIS A 104 5.30 -15.93 -8.63
N GLU A 105 4.45 -16.84 -8.15
CA GLU A 105 3.07 -16.94 -8.65
C GLU A 105 2.29 -15.65 -8.40
N GLY A 106 2.36 -15.11 -7.20
CA GLY A 106 1.65 -13.88 -6.84
C GLY A 106 2.08 -12.70 -7.69
N LEU A 107 3.39 -12.49 -7.85
CA LEU A 107 3.90 -11.39 -8.66
C LEU A 107 3.56 -11.57 -10.14
N SER A 108 3.61 -12.81 -10.65
CA SER A 108 3.21 -13.10 -12.03
C SER A 108 1.76 -12.72 -12.28
N ARG A 109 0.86 -13.02 -11.35
CA ARG A 109 -0.55 -12.63 -11.44
C ARG A 109 -0.72 -11.11 -11.41
N ILE A 110 -0.01 -10.43 -10.54
CA ILE A 110 -0.05 -8.96 -10.46
C ILE A 110 0.47 -8.34 -11.76
N TRP A 111 1.58 -8.86 -12.29
CA TRP A 111 2.17 -8.38 -13.52
C TRP A 111 1.22 -8.47 -14.72
N ASN A 112 0.38 -9.50 -14.75
CA ASN A 112 -0.61 -9.70 -15.80
C ASN A 112 -1.90 -8.90 -15.57
N HIS A 113 -2.04 -8.18 -14.46
CA HIS A 113 -3.21 -7.37 -14.17
C HIS A 113 -3.17 -6.07 -14.99
N PRO A 114 -4.28 -5.69 -15.66
CA PRO A 114 -4.28 -4.52 -16.55
C PRO A 114 -4.06 -3.19 -15.87
N ARG A 115 -4.27 -3.11 -14.56
CA ARG A 115 -4.13 -1.87 -13.78
C ARG A 115 -2.79 -1.73 -13.07
N GLN A 116 -1.91 -2.74 -13.16
CA GLN A 116 -0.62 -2.63 -12.51
C GLN A 116 0.26 -1.59 -13.22
N ARG A 117 1.12 -0.92 -12.46
CA ARG A 117 2.04 0.11 -12.96
C ARG A 117 3.45 -0.12 -12.48
N LEU A 118 3.82 -1.38 -12.34
CA LEU A 118 5.14 -1.75 -11.86
C LEU A 118 6.18 -1.62 -12.98
N THR A 119 7.42 -1.33 -12.59
CA THR A 119 8.53 -1.26 -13.53
C THR A 119 8.92 -2.66 -13.99
N ARG A 120 8.96 -2.88 -15.31
CA ARG A 120 9.27 -4.18 -15.88
C ARG A 120 10.60 -4.76 -15.38
N ALA A 121 11.65 -3.96 -15.38
CA ALA A 121 12.98 -4.41 -14.94
C ALA A 121 12.97 -4.94 -13.50
N GLU A 122 12.27 -4.23 -12.61
CA GLU A 122 12.16 -4.60 -11.20
C GLU A 122 11.34 -5.88 -10.99
N VAL A 123 10.25 -6.04 -11.76
CA VAL A 123 9.42 -7.25 -11.71
C VAL A 123 10.22 -8.45 -12.23
N MET A 124 10.85 -8.31 -13.40
CA MET A 124 11.61 -9.41 -14.03
C MET A 124 12.77 -9.86 -13.16
N ARG A 125 13.47 -8.94 -12.52
CA ARG A 125 14.56 -9.27 -11.59
C ARG A 125 14.08 -10.17 -10.45
N ARG A 126 12.92 -9.85 -9.86
CA ARG A 126 12.35 -10.67 -8.78
C ARG A 126 11.84 -12.01 -9.27
N LEU A 127 11.14 -12.03 -10.40
CA LEU A 127 10.64 -13.28 -10.98
C LEU A 127 11.79 -14.24 -11.30
N GLN A 128 12.90 -13.74 -11.84
CA GLN A 128 14.08 -14.55 -12.11
C GLN A 128 14.69 -15.09 -10.80
N GLY A 129 14.80 -14.24 -9.78
CA GLY A 129 15.34 -14.64 -8.48
C GLY A 129 14.49 -15.66 -7.74
N TRP A 130 13.18 -15.67 -7.96
CA TRP A 130 12.25 -16.59 -7.32
C TRP A 130 11.90 -17.81 -8.17
N SER A 131 12.36 -17.86 -9.39
CA SER A 131 12.17 -19.05 -10.24
C SER A 131 12.95 -20.24 -9.68
N PRO A 132 12.38 -21.46 -9.76
CA PRO A 132 13.14 -22.64 -9.37
C PRO A 132 14.40 -22.75 -10.24
N ALA A 133 15.53 -23.06 -9.59
CA ALA A 133 16.79 -23.26 -10.29
C ALA A 133 16.63 -24.46 -11.24
N GLY A 134 16.92 -24.27 -12.49
CA GLY A 134 16.82 -25.37 -13.46
C GLY A 134 16.69 -24.87 -14.84
#